data_9bb7cdb82e0728deac919302fb4cf7ab
#
_entry.id   9bb7cdb82e0728deac919302fb4cf7ab
#
_cell.length_a   1.000
_cell.length_b   1.000
_cell.length_c   1.000
_cell.angle_alpha   90.00
_cell.angle_beta   90.00
_cell.angle_gamma   90.00
#
_symmetry.space_group_name_H-M   'P 1'
#
loop_
_entity.id
_entity.type
_entity.pdbx_description
1 polymer ?
#
loop_
_entity_poly.entity_id
_entity_poly.type
_entity_poly.pdbx_seq_one_letter_code
_entity_poly.pdbx_strand_id
1 'polypeptide(L)'
;MELDAPPQNFRSPAWGWTKATRALTFLVLVFALYLIVGETPATHGAVYDDDGFDAIDDFRGAVLDGGSGKAALTVYECTLDARGCAPGSVRSKQLSRAKADAVAAIRAADLSQLVTTPTPPLSIGLTGGVRAAMARGDLARPDVDRFFASIKRPTRTLKVLSGADEARLERRGGGYCAHAALGVHSDRVGTMGSGGATMQLAAPGDGDVASLSTDLLGIEDRAAATGDEAALREWRDDIDAQLRTVDVHGFEGAELVFAMSMHASAAALAGVDGRRVMRKVADIALQGLVGAASAPGPAWDAVGAPNPYHLDPELLRRATLFNAARTRSVVEALPEGTNFYFARQVGDVSCDWSLGLFLEDAAAAAADRSS
;
A
#
# COMPACT_ATOMS: atom_id res chain seq x y z
N MET A 1 -38.76 -26.37 71.38
CA MET A 1 -37.78 -25.26 71.34
C MET A 1 -37.10 -25.39 69.98
N GLU A 2 -37.64 -24.68 69.04
CA GLU A 2 -37.12 -24.58 67.67
C GLU A 2 -36.00 -23.56 67.67
N LEU A 3 -34.90 -23.91 67.08
CA LEU A 3 -33.77 -23.02 66.86
C LEU A 3 -33.76 -22.54 65.40
N ASP A 4 -33.75 -21.23 65.29
CA ASP A 4 -33.82 -20.45 64.07
C ASP A 4 -32.72 -20.79 63.06
N ALA A 5 -33.09 -20.85 61.76
CA ALA A 5 -32.18 -20.98 60.63
C ALA A 5 -31.52 -19.61 60.33
N PRO A 6 -30.23 -19.58 59.97
CA PRO A 6 -29.55 -18.32 59.63
C PRO A 6 -29.97 -17.77 58.25
N PRO A 7 -29.85 -16.46 58.01
CA PRO A 7 -30.35 -15.81 56.82
C PRO A 7 -29.52 -16.19 55.59
N GLN A 8 -30.24 -16.38 54.49
CA GLN A 8 -29.67 -16.64 53.16
C GLN A 8 -28.87 -15.43 52.67
N ASN A 9 -27.59 -15.65 52.39
CA ASN A 9 -26.72 -14.68 51.74
C ASN A 9 -27.23 -14.38 50.35
N PHE A 10 -27.68 -13.16 50.11
CA PHE A 10 -27.87 -12.58 48.79
C PHE A 10 -26.51 -12.46 48.08
N ARG A 11 -26.21 -13.40 47.19
CA ARG A 11 -25.13 -13.24 46.25
C ARG A 11 -25.57 -12.22 45.19
N SER A 12 -24.95 -11.05 45.16
CA SER A 12 -25.05 -10.11 44.05
C SER A 12 -24.65 -10.84 42.75
N PRO A 13 -25.40 -10.68 41.64
CA PRO A 13 -25.03 -11.28 40.36
C PRO A 13 -23.73 -10.61 39.89
N ALA A 14 -22.65 -11.42 39.86
CA ALA A 14 -21.44 -11.01 39.17
C ALA A 14 -21.78 -10.83 37.68
N TRP A 15 -21.84 -9.61 37.22
CA TRP A 15 -21.99 -9.27 35.82
C TRP A 15 -20.73 -9.72 35.10
N GLY A 16 -20.67 -10.99 34.75
CA GLY A 16 -19.66 -11.54 33.86
C GLY A 16 -19.94 -11.06 32.44
N TRP A 17 -19.27 -10.02 32.03
CA TRP A 17 -19.26 -9.62 30.61
C TRP A 17 -18.70 -10.77 29.80
N THR A 18 -19.53 -11.39 28.96
CA THR A 18 -19.07 -12.43 28.02
C THR A 18 -18.11 -11.77 27.01
N LYS A 19 -17.20 -12.58 26.43
CA LYS A 19 -16.28 -12.09 25.40
C LYS A 19 -17.04 -11.39 24.25
N ALA A 20 -18.27 -11.88 23.94
CA ALA A 20 -19.14 -11.28 22.93
C ALA A 20 -19.64 -9.89 23.32
N THR A 21 -19.99 -9.66 24.59
CA THR A 21 -20.44 -8.33 25.05
C THR A 21 -19.31 -7.31 25.05
N ARG A 22 -18.08 -7.73 25.34
CA ARG A 22 -16.89 -6.85 25.24
C ARG A 22 -16.56 -6.48 23.80
N ALA A 23 -16.66 -7.44 22.88
CA ALA A 23 -16.48 -7.21 21.45
C ALA A 23 -17.55 -6.25 20.89
N LEU A 24 -18.82 -6.42 21.30
CA LEU A 24 -19.91 -5.55 20.88
C LEU A 24 -19.76 -4.13 21.44
N THR A 25 -19.33 -3.97 22.70
CA THR A 25 -19.08 -2.65 23.30
C THR A 25 -17.92 -1.94 22.61
N PHE A 26 -16.86 -2.68 22.24
CA PHE A 26 -15.74 -2.13 21.48
C PHE A 26 -16.18 -1.68 20.08
N LEU A 27 -16.97 -2.50 19.37
CA LEU A 27 -17.55 -2.16 18.07
C LEU A 27 -18.46 -0.92 18.14
N VAL A 28 -19.31 -0.82 19.15
CA VAL A 28 -20.20 0.35 19.36
C VAL A 28 -19.37 1.60 19.67
N LEU A 29 -18.31 1.49 20.47
CA LEU A 29 -17.38 2.61 20.72
C LEU A 29 -16.61 3.04 19.47
N VAL A 30 -16.14 2.11 18.66
CA VAL A 30 -15.47 2.41 17.38
C VAL A 30 -16.45 3.03 16.39
N PHE A 31 -17.69 2.54 16.33
CA PHE A 31 -18.73 3.09 15.46
C PHE A 31 -19.20 4.47 15.94
N ALA A 32 -19.31 4.68 17.25
CA ALA A 32 -19.63 6.00 17.84
C ALA A 32 -18.50 7.01 17.61
N LEU A 33 -17.23 6.60 17.71
CA LEU A 33 -16.08 7.43 17.32
C LEU A 33 -16.11 7.75 15.82
N TYR A 34 -16.47 6.79 14.98
CA TYR A 34 -16.64 6.99 13.53
C TYR A 34 -17.72 8.03 13.22
N LEU A 35 -18.87 7.99 13.92
CA LEU A 35 -19.95 8.96 13.75
C LEU A 35 -19.62 10.36 14.32
N ILE A 36 -18.76 10.45 15.32
CA ILE A 36 -18.35 11.72 15.94
C ILE A 36 -17.22 12.40 15.16
N VAL A 37 -16.37 11.63 14.47
CA VAL A 37 -15.20 12.11 13.71
C VAL A 37 -15.42 12.11 12.20
N GLY A 38 -16.48 11.43 11.74
CA GLY A 38 -16.69 11.08 10.33
C GLY A 38 -17.56 12.06 9.56
N GLU A 39 -17.17 13.33 9.45
CA GLU A 39 -17.40 14.02 8.19
C GLU A 39 -16.25 13.64 7.24
N THR A 40 -16.43 12.53 6.52
CA THR A 40 -15.63 12.28 5.33
C THR A 40 -15.92 13.40 4.35
N PRO A 41 -14.90 14.12 3.84
CA PRO A 41 -15.14 14.99 2.71
C PRO A 41 -15.71 14.10 1.60
N ALA A 42 -16.93 14.44 1.17
CA ALA A 42 -17.61 13.77 0.07
C ALA A 42 -16.64 13.66 -1.10
N THR A 43 -16.35 12.42 -1.51
CA THR A 43 -15.72 12.14 -2.79
C THR A 43 -16.71 12.57 -3.86
N HIS A 44 -16.69 13.84 -4.23
CA HIS A 44 -17.28 14.27 -5.46
C HIS A 44 -16.51 13.57 -6.58
N GLY A 45 -17.13 12.56 -7.15
CA GLY A 45 -16.72 12.01 -8.43
C GLY A 45 -16.78 13.14 -9.46
N ALA A 46 -15.65 13.78 -9.69
CA ALA A 46 -15.50 14.70 -10.78
C ALA A 46 -15.61 13.88 -12.07
N VAL A 47 -16.73 14.07 -12.76
CA VAL A 47 -16.85 13.72 -14.18
C VAL A 47 -15.92 14.71 -14.88
N TYR A 48 -14.77 14.22 -15.36
CA TYR A 48 -13.86 15.01 -16.14
C TYR A 48 -14.40 15.07 -17.58
N ASP A 49 -14.91 16.23 -17.97
CA ASP A 49 -15.08 16.59 -19.37
C ASP A 49 -13.69 16.71 -20.00
N ASP A 50 -13.54 16.19 -21.21
CA ASP A 50 -12.27 16.01 -21.93
C ASP A 50 -11.65 17.34 -22.45
N ASP A 51 -12.27 18.47 -22.14
CA ASP A 51 -12.04 19.75 -22.87
C ASP A 51 -11.45 20.90 -22.04
N GLY A 52 -10.70 20.64 -20.96
CA GLY A 52 -10.31 21.71 -20.02
C GLY A 52 -8.85 21.75 -19.57
N PHE A 53 -7.88 21.47 -20.45
CA PHE A 53 -6.47 21.70 -20.10
C PHE A 53 -5.87 22.83 -20.95
N ASP A 54 -5.91 24.03 -20.39
CA ASP A 54 -5.23 25.17 -20.99
C ASP A 54 -3.71 25.01 -20.84
N ALA A 55 -3.04 25.16 -21.98
CA ALA A 55 -1.61 24.99 -22.15
C ALA A 55 -0.83 26.14 -21.51
N ILE A 56 -0.37 25.99 -20.29
CA ILE A 56 0.71 26.78 -19.72
C ILE A 56 1.63 25.86 -18.94
N ASP A 57 2.81 25.55 -19.50
CA ASP A 57 3.95 24.88 -18.85
C ASP A 57 3.68 23.54 -18.12
N ASP A 58 2.65 22.82 -18.50
CA ASP A 58 2.29 21.57 -17.85
C ASP A 58 3.14 20.42 -18.38
N PHE A 59 3.72 19.67 -17.45
CA PHE A 59 4.42 18.44 -17.74
C PHE A 59 3.44 17.27 -17.64
N ARG A 60 3.38 16.45 -18.68
CA ARG A 60 2.47 15.33 -18.77
C ARG A 60 3.23 14.06 -19.13
N GLY A 61 2.94 12.99 -18.41
CA GLY A 61 3.54 11.66 -18.61
C GLY A 61 2.59 10.54 -18.24
N ALA A 62 2.81 9.38 -18.83
CA ALA A 62 2.12 8.14 -18.45
C ALA A 62 3.12 7.18 -17.81
N VAL A 63 2.70 6.50 -16.75
CA VAL A 63 3.51 5.45 -16.11
C VAL A 63 2.74 4.14 -16.15
N LEU A 64 3.37 3.11 -16.70
CA LEU A 64 2.90 1.74 -16.66
C LEU A 64 3.59 1.00 -15.52
N ASP A 65 2.81 0.59 -14.53
CA ASP A 65 3.21 -0.35 -13.47
C ASP A 65 2.98 -1.78 -13.95
N GLY A 66 4.06 -2.48 -14.26
CA GLY A 66 4.07 -3.90 -14.60
C GLY A 66 4.39 -4.77 -13.37
N GLY A 67 3.39 -4.96 -12.49
CA GLY A 67 3.51 -5.77 -11.29
C GLY A 67 3.17 -7.25 -11.47
N SER A 68 3.17 -8.00 -10.35
CA SER A 68 2.72 -9.39 -10.31
C SER A 68 1.20 -9.48 -10.39
N GLY A 69 0.68 -10.00 -11.49
CA GLY A 69 -0.75 -10.31 -11.66
C GLY A 69 -1.65 -9.14 -12.05
N LYS A 70 -1.12 -7.93 -12.21
CA LYS A 70 -1.85 -6.78 -12.81
C LYS A 70 -0.88 -5.76 -13.36
N ALA A 71 -1.30 -5.10 -14.45
CA ALA A 71 -0.68 -3.89 -14.95
C ALA A 71 -1.61 -2.70 -14.70
N ALA A 72 -1.06 -1.59 -14.27
CA ALA A 72 -1.78 -0.34 -14.07
C ALA A 72 -1.15 0.77 -14.90
N LEU A 73 -1.96 1.44 -15.71
CA LEU A 73 -1.52 2.60 -16.50
C LEU A 73 -2.12 3.84 -15.87
N THR A 74 -1.27 4.75 -15.41
CA THR A 74 -1.67 6.03 -14.81
C THR A 74 -1.06 7.17 -15.61
N VAL A 75 -1.88 8.14 -15.99
CA VAL A 75 -1.44 9.42 -16.52
C VAL A 75 -1.31 10.40 -15.38
N TYR A 76 -0.21 11.10 -15.35
CA TYR A 76 0.09 12.18 -14.43
C TYR A 76 0.30 13.47 -15.18
N GLU A 77 -0.01 14.57 -14.51
CA GLU A 77 0.17 15.92 -14.99
C GLU A 77 0.55 16.84 -13.84
N CYS A 78 1.44 17.80 -14.08
CA CYS A 78 1.79 18.80 -13.08
C CYS A 78 2.28 20.10 -13.75
N THR A 79 2.18 21.20 -13.03
CA THR A 79 2.86 22.45 -13.38
C THR A 79 4.34 22.34 -12.97
N LEU A 80 5.26 22.62 -13.90
CA LEU A 80 6.70 22.61 -13.62
C LEU A 80 7.15 23.89 -12.93
N ASP A 81 8.02 23.72 -11.96
CA ASP A 81 8.90 24.76 -11.44
C ASP A 81 10.39 24.41 -11.74
N ALA A 82 11.32 25.19 -11.22
CA ALA A 82 12.75 24.98 -11.46
C ALA A 82 13.30 23.64 -10.90
N ARG A 83 12.54 22.92 -10.09
CA ARG A 83 12.93 21.65 -9.42
C ARG A 83 12.13 20.45 -9.89
N GLY A 84 11.14 20.64 -10.76
CA GLY A 84 10.23 19.60 -11.21
C GLY A 84 8.77 20.00 -11.04
N CYS A 85 7.90 19.10 -10.57
CA CYS A 85 6.52 19.45 -10.30
C CYS A 85 6.39 20.38 -9.09
N ALA A 86 5.69 21.49 -9.28
CA ALA A 86 5.35 22.39 -8.17
C ALA A 86 4.52 21.63 -7.09
N PRO A 87 4.75 21.92 -5.80
CA PRO A 87 4.03 21.28 -4.72
C PRO A 87 2.50 21.41 -4.86
N GLY A 88 1.78 20.30 -4.72
CA GLY A 88 0.31 20.27 -4.82
C GLY A 88 -0.25 20.42 -6.25
N SER A 89 0.59 20.54 -7.29
CA SER A 89 0.13 20.67 -8.67
C SER A 89 -0.13 19.34 -9.39
N VAL A 90 0.35 18.21 -8.84
CA VAL A 90 0.17 16.92 -9.50
C VAL A 90 -1.30 16.49 -9.47
N ARG A 91 -1.75 16.03 -10.62
CA ARG A 91 -3.02 15.32 -10.81
C ARG A 91 -2.76 13.97 -11.42
N SER A 92 -3.60 12.99 -11.15
CA SER A 92 -3.48 11.68 -11.78
C SER A 92 -4.82 11.11 -12.22
N LYS A 93 -4.78 10.33 -13.32
CA LYS A 93 -5.91 9.57 -13.80
C LYS A 93 -5.46 8.17 -14.17
N GLN A 94 -5.97 7.17 -13.48
CA GLN A 94 -5.75 5.79 -13.87
C GLN A 94 -6.59 5.46 -15.10
N LEU A 95 -5.94 5.18 -16.25
CA LEU A 95 -6.60 4.88 -17.51
C LEU A 95 -7.04 3.42 -17.63
N SER A 96 -6.21 2.50 -17.13
CA SER A 96 -6.55 1.09 -17.15
C SER A 96 -5.95 0.37 -15.96
N ARG A 97 -6.67 -0.63 -15.49
CA ARG A 97 -6.18 -1.62 -14.54
C ARG A 97 -6.52 -2.98 -15.12
N ALA A 98 -5.62 -3.49 -15.95
CA ALA A 98 -5.82 -4.79 -16.56
C ALA A 98 -5.41 -5.89 -15.56
N LYS A 99 -6.21 -6.97 -15.47
CA LYS A 99 -5.73 -8.26 -14.95
C LYS A 99 -4.72 -8.88 -15.93
N ALA A 100 -3.99 -8.05 -16.69
CA ALA A 100 -3.02 -8.50 -17.64
C ALA A 100 -1.78 -8.98 -16.88
N ASP A 101 -1.39 -10.20 -17.15
CA ASP A 101 -0.12 -10.75 -16.71
C ASP A 101 1.00 -10.02 -17.46
N ALA A 102 1.73 -9.14 -16.75
CA ALA A 102 2.86 -8.44 -17.34
C ALA A 102 3.89 -9.41 -17.92
N VAL A 103 4.08 -10.58 -17.32
CA VAL A 103 4.98 -11.63 -17.81
C VAL A 103 4.50 -12.17 -19.16
N ALA A 104 3.21 -12.41 -19.32
CA ALA A 104 2.65 -12.86 -20.61
C ALA A 104 2.81 -11.80 -21.71
N ALA A 105 2.53 -10.53 -21.41
CA ALA A 105 2.73 -9.42 -22.35
C ALA A 105 4.20 -9.25 -22.76
N ILE A 106 5.13 -9.40 -21.82
CA ILE A 106 6.58 -9.34 -22.09
C ILE A 106 7.00 -10.50 -22.99
N ARG A 107 6.56 -11.74 -22.72
CA ARG A 107 6.85 -12.90 -23.57
C ARG A 107 6.34 -12.71 -24.99
N ALA A 108 5.14 -12.17 -25.15
CA ALA A 108 4.55 -11.87 -26.45
C ALA A 108 5.19 -10.66 -27.13
N ALA A 109 6.02 -9.89 -26.45
CA ALA A 109 6.54 -8.58 -26.87
C ALA A 109 5.41 -7.63 -27.35
N ASP A 110 4.25 -7.65 -26.64
CA ASP A 110 3.03 -6.98 -27.06
C ASP A 110 2.54 -6.00 -25.97
N LEU A 111 2.93 -4.74 -26.14
CA LEU A 111 2.49 -3.64 -25.26
C LEU A 111 0.98 -3.39 -25.37
N SER A 112 0.32 -3.74 -26.48
CA SER A 112 -1.12 -3.47 -26.66
C SER A 112 -2.00 -4.21 -25.65
N GLN A 113 -1.50 -5.32 -25.08
CA GLN A 113 -2.16 -6.02 -23.97
C GLN A 113 -2.20 -5.21 -22.68
N LEU A 114 -1.29 -4.26 -22.51
CA LEU A 114 -1.16 -3.45 -21.31
C LEU A 114 -1.62 -1.99 -21.51
N VAL A 115 -1.49 -1.47 -22.72
CA VAL A 115 -1.75 -0.07 -23.06
C VAL A 115 -2.64 0.01 -24.31
N THR A 116 -3.94 0.15 -24.10
CA THR A 116 -4.95 0.12 -25.16
C THR A 116 -5.31 1.51 -25.70
N THR A 117 -4.92 2.58 -25.01
CA THR A 117 -5.27 3.97 -25.36
C THR A 117 -4.04 4.80 -25.74
N PRO A 118 -4.20 5.85 -26.56
CA PRO A 118 -3.16 6.87 -26.72
C PRO A 118 -2.78 7.47 -25.37
N THR A 119 -1.47 7.63 -25.14
CA THR A 119 -0.94 8.22 -23.90
C THR A 119 0.12 9.27 -24.24
N PRO A 120 0.38 10.22 -23.32
CA PRO A 120 1.59 11.04 -23.38
C PRO A 120 2.86 10.17 -23.35
N PRO A 121 4.07 10.74 -23.42
CA PRO A 121 5.30 9.98 -23.30
C PRO A 121 5.27 9.00 -22.13
N LEU A 122 5.66 7.75 -22.41
CA LEU A 122 5.42 6.61 -21.51
C LEU A 122 6.69 6.22 -20.76
N SER A 123 6.58 6.06 -19.44
CA SER A 123 7.57 5.39 -18.62
C SER A 123 7.04 4.04 -18.16
N ILE A 124 7.88 3.02 -18.17
CA ILE A 124 7.53 1.64 -17.79
C ILE A 124 8.46 1.18 -16.68
N GLY A 125 7.88 0.85 -15.52
CA GLY A 125 8.55 0.16 -14.45
C GLY A 125 8.02 -1.27 -14.34
N LEU A 126 8.92 -2.24 -14.46
CA LEU A 126 8.61 -3.65 -14.21
C LEU A 126 9.12 -4.02 -12.81
N THR A 127 8.24 -4.48 -11.94
CA THR A 127 8.50 -4.57 -10.50
C THR A 127 8.69 -6.00 -9.99
N GLY A 128 8.48 -6.23 -8.70
CA GLY A 128 8.77 -7.48 -7.99
C GLY A 128 8.27 -8.75 -8.66
N GLY A 129 7.08 -8.73 -9.28
CA GLY A 129 6.54 -9.90 -9.97
C GLY A 129 7.35 -10.32 -11.21
N VAL A 130 7.81 -9.33 -11.98
CA VAL A 130 8.68 -9.60 -13.14
C VAL A 130 10.06 -10.09 -12.67
N ARG A 131 10.63 -9.47 -11.61
CA ARG A 131 11.88 -9.95 -11.01
C ARG A 131 11.77 -11.39 -10.51
N ALA A 132 10.67 -11.72 -9.84
CA ALA A 132 10.42 -13.08 -9.36
C ALA A 132 10.30 -14.09 -10.52
N ALA A 133 9.60 -13.72 -11.60
CA ALA A 133 9.51 -14.56 -12.80
C ALA A 133 10.89 -14.76 -13.45
N MET A 134 11.72 -13.73 -13.51
CA MET A 134 13.10 -13.86 -14.00
C MET A 134 13.95 -14.76 -13.09
N ALA A 135 13.83 -14.64 -11.79
CA ALA A 135 14.58 -15.47 -10.83
C ALA A 135 14.20 -16.96 -10.90
N ARG A 136 12.93 -17.26 -11.21
CA ARG A 136 12.48 -18.66 -11.42
C ARG A 136 12.79 -19.20 -12.82
N GLY A 137 13.30 -18.37 -13.73
CA GLY A 137 13.52 -18.76 -15.12
C GLY A 137 12.25 -18.77 -16.00
N ASP A 138 11.13 -18.27 -15.48
CA ASP A 138 9.87 -18.12 -16.22
C ASP A 138 9.97 -17.03 -17.29
N LEU A 139 10.89 -16.09 -17.14
CA LEU A 139 11.16 -14.98 -18.05
C LEU A 139 12.68 -14.78 -18.17
N ALA A 140 13.18 -14.65 -19.39
CA ALA A 140 14.60 -14.37 -19.62
C ALA A 140 14.84 -12.86 -19.87
N ARG A 141 16.03 -12.37 -19.58
CA ARG A 141 16.42 -10.98 -19.86
C ARG A 141 16.20 -10.58 -21.32
N PRO A 142 16.55 -11.42 -22.33
CA PRO A 142 16.28 -11.11 -23.74
C PRO A 142 14.79 -10.91 -24.06
N ASP A 143 13.86 -11.51 -23.30
CA ASP A 143 12.43 -11.30 -23.53
C ASP A 143 12.02 -9.89 -23.11
N VAL A 144 12.55 -9.40 -21.98
CA VAL A 144 12.35 -8.02 -21.51
C VAL A 144 12.93 -7.01 -22.50
N ASP A 145 14.14 -7.27 -22.98
CA ASP A 145 14.81 -6.39 -23.93
C ASP A 145 14.04 -6.33 -25.27
N ARG A 146 13.52 -7.47 -25.74
CA ARG A 146 12.64 -7.56 -26.92
C ARG A 146 11.33 -6.82 -26.71
N PHE A 147 10.72 -6.95 -25.54
CA PHE A 147 9.52 -6.21 -25.17
C PHE A 147 9.77 -4.71 -25.22
N PHE A 148 10.82 -4.21 -24.59
CA PHE A 148 11.17 -2.78 -24.63
C PHE A 148 11.45 -2.30 -26.06
N ALA A 149 12.16 -3.09 -26.87
CA ALA A 149 12.43 -2.78 -28.29
C ALA A 149 11.17 -2.78 -29.17
N SER A 150 10.11 -3.49 -28.76
CA SER A 150 8.84 -3.53 -29.50
C SER A 150 8.02 -2.25 -29.36
N ILE A 151 8.35 -1.38 -28.39
CA ILE A 151 7.59 -0.17 -28.08
C ILE A 151 7.81 0.90 -29.17
N LYS A 152 6.78 1.21 -29.94
CA LYS A 152 6.81 2.16 -31.08
C LYS A 152 6.30 3.56 -30.76
N ARG A 153 6.25 3.93 -29.49
CA ARG A 153 5.75 5.25 -29.04
C ARG A 153 6.84 6.02 -28.29
N PRO A 154 6.69 7.33 -28.10
CA PRO A 154 7.61 8.11 -27.28
C PRO A 154 7.69 7.54 -25.87
N THR A 155 8.89 7.26 -25.42
CA THR A 155 9.18 6.75 -24.08
C THR A 155 10.21 7.62 -23.38
N ARG A 156 10.17 7.66 -22.04
CA ARG A 156 11.16 8.32 -21.20
C ARG A 156 12.01 7.29 -20.48
N THR A 157 11.39 6.53 -19.60
CA THR A 157 12.06 5.52 -18.79
C THR A 157 11.51 4.12 -19.08
N LEU A 158 12.39 3.17 -19.41
CA LEU A 158 12.06 1.74 -19.60
C LEU A 158 12.99 0.93 -18.69
N LYS A 159 12.48 0.40 -17.59
CA LYS A 159 13.32 -0.22 -16.56
C LYS A 159 12.65 -1.40 -15.87
N VAL A 160 13.42 -2.46 -15.62
CA VAL A 160 13.11 -3.41 -14.54
C VAL A 160 13.66 -2.79 -13.25
N LEU A 161 12.77 -2.35 -12.38
CA LEU A 161 13.13 -1.69 -11.13
C LEU A 161 13.74 -2.71 -10.16
N SER A 162 14.90 -2.42 -9.60
CA SER A 162 15.37 -3.14 -8.42
C SER A 162 14.49 -2.82 -7.21
N GLY A 163 14.54 -3.63 -6.16
CA GLY A 163 13.81 -3.32 -4.92
C GLY A 163 14.25 -2.00 -4.29
N ALA A 164 15.53 -1.65 -4.41
CA ALA A 164 16.06 -0.36 -3.94
C ALA A 164 15.59 0.82 -4.80
N ASP A 165 15.50 0.65 -6.13
CA ASP A 165 14.92 1.67 -7.00
C ASP A 165 13.44 1.91 -6.64
N GLU A 166 12.69 0.83 -6.46
CA GLU A 166 11.28 0.86 -6.10
C GLU A 166 11.09 1.61 -4.76
N ALA A 167 11.90 1.29 -3.75
CA ALA A 167 11.86 1.98 -2.45
C ALA A 167 12.19 3.48 -2.54
N ARG A 168 13.19 3.87 -3.37
CA ARG A 168 13.51 5.29 -3.59
C ARG A 168 12.39 6.03 -4.29
N LEU A 169 11.76 5.41 -5.29
CA LEU A 169 10.62 5.99 -6.00
C LEU A 169 9.40 6.10 -5.07
N GLU A 170 9.14 5.09 -4.24
CA GLU A 170 8.09 5.15 -3.21
C GLU A 170 8.34 6.27 -2.20
N ARG A 171 9.60 6.47 -1.77
CA ARG A 171 9.96 7.59 -0.91
C ARG A 171 9.65 8.94 -1.57
N ARG A 172 9.97 9.10 -2.85
CA ARG A 172 9.68 10.33 -3.59
C ARG A 172 8.17 10.56 -3.73
N GLY A 173 7.41 9.56 -4.14
CA GLY A 173 5.95 9.62 -4.27
C GLY A 173 5.24 9.84 -2.94
N GLY A 174 5.61 9.06 -1.91
CA GLY A 174 5.06 9.18 -0.56
C GLY A 174 5.42 10.49 0.11
N GLY A 175 6.65 10.99 -0.09
CA GLY A 175 7.08 12.30 0.40
C GLY A 175 6.27 13.45 -0.22
N TYR A 176 6.02 13.39 -1.52
CA TYR A 176 5.12 14.35 -2.19
C TYR A 176 3.71 14.30 -1.61
N CYS A 177 3.14 13.12 -1.46
CA CYS A 177 1.80 12.94 -0.90
C CYS A 177 1.72 13.39 0.57
N ALA A 178 2.73 13.10 1.40
CA ALA A 178 2.76 13.55 2.78
C ALA A 178 2.84 15.08 2.88
N HIS A 179 3.61 15.72 1.99
CA HIS A 179 3.64 17.17 1.91
C HIS A 179 2.27 17.75 1.50
N ALA A 180 1.64 17.19 0.48
CA ALA A 180 0.34 17.63 0.01
C ALA A 180 -0.78 17.44 1.06
N ALA A 181 -0.76 16.32 1.80
CA ALA A 181 -1.80 16.00 2.79
C ALA A 181 -1.60 16.70 4.14
N LEU A 182 -0.34 16.86 4.58
CA LEU A 182 -0.02 17.22 5.96
C LEU A 182 0.97 18.40 6.09
N GLY A 183 1.51 18.92 4.99
CA GLY A 183 2.55 19.94 4.99
C GLY A 183 3.92 19.46 5.52
N VAL A 184 4.11 18.15 5.69
CA VAL A 184 5.38 17.59 6.17
C VAL A 184 6.41 17.63 5.04
N HIS A 185 7.61 18.15 5.32
CA HIS A 185 8.67 18.21 4.33
C HIS A 185 9.13 16.82 3.92
N SER A 186 9.29 16.56 2.61
CA SER A 186 9.61 15.23 2.08
C SER A 186 10.87 14.59 2.70
N ASP A 187 11.89 15.40 3.04
CA ASP A 187 13.14 14.92 3.66
C ASP A 187 12.96 14.37 5.07
N ARG A 188 11.80 14.60 5.69
CA ARG A 188 11.44 14.14 7.03
C ARG A 188 10.43 12.98 7.01
N VAL A 189 10.11 12.49 5.80
CA VAL A 189 9.15 11.43 5.58
C VAL A 189 9.88 10.14 5.23
N GLY A 190 9.73 9.12 6.09
CA GLY A 190 10.03 7.74 5.72
C GLY A 190 8.85 7.14 4.97
N THR A 191 9.07 6.05 4.23
CA THR A 191 7.99 5.39 3.52
C THR A 191 8.01 3.88 3.71
N MET A 192 6.83 3.29 3.64
CA MET A 192 6.63 1.85 3.53
C MET A 192 5.60 1.55 2.45
N GLY A 193 6.01 0.73 1.48
CA GLY A 193 5.18 0.27 0.39
C GLY A 193 5.20 -1.24 0.26
N SER A 194 4.21 -1.82 -0.38
CA SER A 194 4.19 -3.26 -0.60
C SER A 194 3.30 -3.70 -1.73
N GLY A 195 3.81 -4.64 -2.52
CA GLY A 195 3.07 -5.41 -3.50
C GLY A 195 2.81 -6.85 -3.04
N GLY A 196 2.46 -7.71 -3.99
CA GLY A 196 2.25 -9.13 -3.73
C GLY A 196 3.55 -9.91 -3.48
N ALA A 197 4.65 -9.51 -4.10
CA ALA A 197 5.92 -10.24 -4.04
C ALA A 197 6.97 -9.60 -3.15
N THR A 198 6.93 -8.28 -2.97
CA THR A 198 7.95 -7.53 -2.23
C THR A 198 7.33 -6.42 -1.39
N MET A 199 8.08 -6.01 -0.39
CA MET A 199 7.80 -4.87 0.47
C MET A 199 9.03 -3.97 0.50
N GLN A 200 8.82 -2.67 0.49
CA GLN A 200 9.87 -1.66 0.47
C GLN A 200 9.78 -0.79 1.71
N LEU A 201 10.95 -0.44 2.24
CA LEU A 201 11.11 0.54 3.31
C LEU A 201 12.15 1.56 2.88
N ALA A 202 11.90 2.83 3.12
CA ALA A 202 12.87 3.88 2.89
C ALA A 202 12.87 4.86 4.06
N ALA A 203 14.02 5.05 4.67
CA ALA A 203 14.22 6.06 5.70
C ALA A 203 14.15 7.48 5.10
N PRO A 204 13.91 8.53 5.92
CA PRO A 204 13.85 9.93 5.47
C PRO A 204 15.12 10.41 4.75
N GLY A 205 14.98 11.45 3.95
CA GLY A 205 16.10 12.09 3.24
C GLY A 205 16.78 11.13 2.27
N ASP A 206 18.12 11.09 2.30
CA ASP A 206 18.94 10.14 1.54
C ASP A 206 19.26 8.86 2.34
N GLY A 207 18.50 8.61 3.39
CA GLY A 207 18.66 7.46 4.26
C GLY A 207 18.47 6.10 3.56
N ASP A 208 18.76 5.05 4.30
CA ASP A 208 18.77 3.69 3.81
C ASP A 208 17.42 3.25 3.21
N VAL A 209 17.52 2.39 2.21
CA VAL A 209 16.38 1.74 1.58
C VAL A 209 16.52 0.22 1.70
N ALA A 210 15.41 -0.45 1.94
CA ALA A 210 15.35 -1.90 2.00
C ALA A 210 14.22 -2.43 1.11
N SER A 211 14.44 -3.61 0.56
CA SER A 211 13.41 -4.37 -0.12
C SER A 211 13.41 -5.79 0.41
N LEU A 212 12.27 -6.20 0.92
CA LEU A 212 12.04 -7.49 1.54
C LEU A 212 11.18 -8.36 0.63
N SER A 213 11.48 -9.66 0.59
CA SER A 213 10.63 -10.62 -0.12
C SER A 213 9.45 -11.01 0.75
N THR A 214 8.25 -10.96 0.23
CA THR A 214 7.05 -11.26 1.02
C THR A 214 6.24 -12.45 0.51
N ASP A 215 6.56 -12.98 -0.65
CA ASP A 215 5.90 -14.15 -1.28
C ASP A 215 4.41 -14.35 -0.90
N LEU A 216 3.64 -13.26 -0.98
CA LEU A 216 2.22 -13.30 -0.61
C LEU A 216 1.42 -14.23 -1.54
N LEU A 217 1.95 -14.50 -2.74
CA LEU A 217 1.31 -15.37 -3.73
C LEU A 217 1.50 -16.86 -3.42
N GLY A 218 2.58 -17.25 -2.72
CA GLY A 218 2.82 -18.64 -2.31
C GLY A 218 2.19 -19.02 -0.96
N ILE A 219 1.58 -18.07 -0.27
CA ILE A 219 1.06 -18.30 1.07
C ILE A 219 -0.18 -19.18 1.09
N GLU A 220 -0.97 -19.16 0.01
CA GLU A 220 -2.15 -20.00 -0.12
C GLU A 220 -1.80 -21.48 -0.12
N ASP A 221 -0.74 -21.83 -0.85
CA ASP A 221 -0.24 -23.20 -0.91
C ASP A 221 0.28 -23.64 0.46
N ARG A 222 0.95 -22.78 1.20
CA ARG A 222 1.41 -23.04 2.55
C ARG A 222 0.22 -23.21 3.52
N ALA A 223 -0.74 -22.31 3.50
CA ALA A 223 -1.93 -22.37 4.37
C ALA A 223 -2.76 -23.63 4.09
N ALA A 224 -2.88 -24.03 2.83
CA ALA A 224 -3.55 -25.28 2.47
C ALA A 224 -2.82 -26.53 3.00
N ALA A 225 -1.49 -26.48 3.06
CA ALA A 225 -0.66 -27.61 3.52
C ALA A 225 -0.56 -27.70 5.06
N THR A 226 -0.47 -26.56 5.77
CA THR A 226 -0.15 -26.52 7.21
C THR A 226 -1.24 -25.89 8.08
N GLY A 227 -2.28 -25.35 7.48
CA GLY A 227 -3.31 -24.55 8.14
C GLY A 227 -2.90 -23.09 8.35
N ASP A 228 -3.90 -22.21 8.45
CA ASP A 228 -3.71 -20.75 8.49
C ASP A 228 -2.80 -20.28 9.63
N GLU A 229 -2.97 -20.84 10.83
CA GLU A 229 -2.20 -20.42 12.01
C GLU A 229 -0.71 -20.77 11.88
N ALA A 230 -0.40 -21.98 11.42
CA ALA A 230 0.98 -22.43 11.22
C ALA A 230 1.66 -21.64 10.09
N ALA A 231 0.96 -21.48 8.95
CA ALA A 231 1.46 -20.69 7.82
C ALA A 231 1.69 -19.23 8.20
N LEU A 232 0.78 -18.62 8.99
CA LEU A 232 0.92 -17.24 9.47
C LEU A 232 2.14 -17.08 10.38
N ARG A 233 2.37 -18.04 11.28
CA ARG A 233 3.51 -18.01 12.21
C ARG A 233 4.82 -18.09 11.43
N GLU A 234 4.97 -19.10 10.58
CA GLU A 234 6.17 -19.27 9.74
C GLU A 234 6.44 -18.02 8.91
N TRP A 235 5.42 -17.48 8.28
CA TRP A 235 5.55 -16.30 7.44
C TRP A 235 5.91 -15.03 8.23
N ARG A 236 5.36 -14.85 9.44
CA ARG A 236 5.77 -13.75 10.33
C ARG A 236 7.21 -13.90 10.76
N ASP A 237 7.64 -15.11 11.12
CA ASP A 237 9.03 -15.37 11.48
C ASP A 237 9.99 -15.03 10.33
N ASP A 238 9.62 -15.33 9.09
CA ASP A 238 10.38 -14.95 7.89
C ASP A 238 10.45 -13.43 7.71
N ILE A 239 9.33 -12.71 7.85
CA ILE A 239 9.28 -11.24 7.76
C ILE A 239 10.10 -10.61 8.88
N ASP A 240 9.92 -11.05 10.11
CA ASP A 240 10.64 -10.54 11.28
C ASP A 240 12.15 -10.82 11.18
N ALA A 241 12.55 -11.97 10.59
CA ALA A 241 13.94 -12.26 10.30
C ALA A 241 14.54 -11.30 9.29
N GLN A 242 13.82 -10.99 8.21
CA GLN A 242 14.26 -10.00 7.23
C GLN A 242 14.29 -8.58 7.83
N LEU A 243 13.29 -8.18 8.61
CA LEU A 243 13.24 -6.87 9.27
C LEU A 243 14.42 -6.64 10.21
N ARG A 244 14.93 -7.69 10.88
CA ARG A 244 16.14 -7.60 11.70
C ARG A 244 17.41 -7.29 10.90
N THR A 245 17.41 -7.46 9.59
CA THR A 245 18.53 -7.07 8.71
C THR A 245 18.43 -5.64 8.19
N VAL A 246 17.30 -4.97 8.42
CA VAL A 246 17.06 -3.57 8.00
C VAL A 246 17.54 -2.64 9.11
N ASP A 247 18.27 -1.59 8.75
CA ASP A 247 18.55 -0.52 9.68
C ASP A 247 17.31 0.35 9.91
N VAL A 248 16.54 -0.02 10.94
CA VAL A 248 15.34 0.74 11.33
C VAL A 248 15.68 2.02 12.13
N HIS A 249 16.93 2.18 12.60
CA HIS A 249 17.37 3.41 13.30
C HIS A 249 17.34 4.63 12.37
N GLY A 250 17.52 4.43 11.07
CA GLY A 250 17.33 5.49 10.08
C GLY A 250 15.95 6.18 10.14
N PHE A 251 14.95 5.55 10.76
CA PHE A 251 13.61 6.12 10.96
C PHE A 251 13.46 6.94 12.26
N GLU A 252 14.44 6.97 13.16
CA GLU A 252 14.35 7.75 14.42
C GLU A 252 14.18 9.25 14.17
N GLY A 253 14.70 9.77 13.06
CA GLY A 253 14.54 11.15 12.63
C GLY A 253 13.26 11.43 11.82
N ALA A 254 12.47 10.41 11.53
CA ALA A 254 11.25 10.57 10.75
C ALA A 254 10.19 11.35 11.54
N GLU A 255 9.67 12.43 10.96
CA GLU A 255 8.47 13.08 11.49
C GLU A 255 7.24 12.23 11.24
N LEU A 256 7.26 11.47 10.13
CA LEU A 256 6.17 10.66 9.64
C LEU A 256 6.70 9.49 8.82
N VAL A 257 6.05 8.34 8.92
CA VAL A 257 6.14 7.25 7.94
C VAL A 257 4.86 7.23 7.11
N PHE A 258 4.99 7.48 5.81
CA PHE A 258 3.90 7.41 4.87
C PHE A 258 3.77 5.96 4.36
N ALA A 259 2.67 5.33 4.70
CA ALA A 259 2.40 3.92 4.38
C ALA A 259 1.39 3.81 3.23
N MET A 260 1.80 3.17 2.15
CA MET A 260 1.05 3.13 0.90
C MET A 260 0.66 1.71 0.46
N SER A 261 -0.01 1.62 -0.67
CA SER A 261 -0.32 0.36 -1.36
C SER A 261 -1.09 -0.63 -0.47
N MET A 262 -0.59 -1.85 -0.27
CA MET A 262 -1.28 -2.87 0.52
C MET A 262 -1.28 -2.55 2.02
N HIS A 263 -0.27 -1.82 2.54
CA HIS A 263 -0.26 -1.35 3.93
C HIS A 263 -1.43 -0.41 4.21
N ALA A 264 -1.67 0.56 3.30
CA ALA A 264 -2.82 1.45 3.42
C ALA A 264 -4.15 0.69 3.32
N SER A 265 -4.22 -0.39 2.52
CA SER A 265 -5.42 -1.23 2.46
C SER A 265 -5.70 -1.96 3.78
N ALA A 266 -4.67 -2.47 4.45
CA ALA A 266 -4.81 -3.09 5.77
C ALA A 266 -5.24 -2.06 6.82
N ALA A 267 -4.63 -0.88 6.80
CA ALA A 267 -4.97 0.22 7.72
C ALA A 267 -6.40 0.73 7.53
N ALA A 268 -6.90 0.80 6.29
CA ALA A 268 -8.28 1.16 5.97
C ALA A 268 -9.27 0.16 6.60
N LEU A 269 -9.00 -1.15 6.46
CA LEU A 269 -9.81 -2.18 7.11
C LEU A 269 -9.70 -2.16 8.64
N ALA A 270 -8.58 -1.69 9.18
CA ALA A 270 -8.38 -1.49 10.61
C ALA A 270 -8.91 -0.13 11.12
N GLY A 271 -9.44 0.74 10.24
CA GLY A 271 -10.02 2.04 10.59
C GLY A 271 -9.00 3.09 11.03
N VAL A 272 -7.76 3.02 10.52
CA VAL A 272 -6.68 3.96 10.88
C VAL A 272 -6.04 4.68 9.69
N ASP A 273 -6.63 4.58 8.51
CA ASP A 273 -6.21 5.30 7.31
C ASP A 273 -6.65 6.78 7.28
N GLY A 274 -6.08 7.55 6.36
CA GLY A 274 -6.44 8.95 6.10
C GLY A 274 -6.15 9.93 7.23
N ARG A 275 -5.43 9.51 8.27
CA ARG A 275 -5.07 10.37 9.41
C ARG A 275 -3.70 10.02 9.98
N ARG A 276 -3.09 10.98 10.66
CA ARG A 276 -1.85 10.74 11.41
C ARG A 276 -2.15 9.93 12.67
N VAL A 277 -1.49 8.79 12.84
CA VAL A 277 -1.63 7.90 13.99
C VAL A 277 -0.29 7.53 14.58
N MET A 278 -0.21 7.43 15.90
CA MET A 278 0.99 6.93 16.59
C MET A 278 1.14 5.43 16.35
N ARG A 279 2.36 4.91 16.36
CA ARG A 279 2.71 3.50 16.23
C ARG A 279 1.82 2.59 17.08
N LYS A 280 1.66 2.89 18.36
CA LYS A 280 0.83 2.09 19.28
C LYS A 280 -0.64 1.98 18.86
N VAL A 281 -1.20 3.06 18.31
CA VAL A 281 -2.59 3.07 17.81
C VAL A 281 -2.72 2.21 16.56
N ALA A 282 -1.77 2.34 15.63
CA ALA A 282 -1.71 1.53 14.43
C ALA A 282 -1.55 0.03 14.76
N ASP A 283 -0.64 -0.30 15.70
CA ASP A 283 -0.42 -1.68 16.14
C ASP A 283 -1.68 -2.31 16.73
N ILE A 284 -2.35 -1.63 17.67
CA ILE A 284 -3.58 -2.13 18.29
C ILE A 284 -4.68 -2.37 17.24
N ALA A 285 -4.86 -1.44 16.31
CA ALA A 285 -5.87 -1.56 15.26
C ALA A 285 -5.58 -2.75 14.31
N LEU A 286 -4.33 -2.89 13.88
CA LEU A 286 -3.90 -4.00 13.03
C LEU A 286 -3.98 -5.34 13.76
N GLN A 287 -3.66 -5.39 15.06
CA GLN A 287 -3.84 -6.57 15.88
C GLN A 287 -5.31 -7.00 15.95
N GLY A 288 -6.23 -6.03 16.07
CA GLY A 288 -7.67 -6.29 16.01
C GLY A 288 -8.10 -6.92 14.69
N LEU A 289 -7.60 -6.38 13.57
CA LEU A 289 -7.86 -6.92 12.22
C LEU A 289 -7.28 -8.33 12.04
N VAL A 290 -6.04 -8.58 12.49
CA VAL A 290 -5.43 -9.92 12.50
C VAL A 290 -6.29 -10.88 13.30
N GLY A 291 -6.76 -10.48 14.48
CA GLY A 291 -7.64 -11.31 15.32
C GLY A 291 -8.97 -11.63 14.63
N ALA A 292 -9.59 -10.67 13.96
CA ALA A 292 -10.83 -10.88 13.22
C ALA A 292 -10.66 -11.82 12.03
N ALA A 293 -9.56 -11.66 11.29
CA ALA A 293 -9.27 -12.43 10.09
C ALA A 293 -8.66 -13.82 10.38
N SER A 294 -8.25 -14.12 11.62
CA SER A 294 -7.64 -15.41 11.98
C SER A 294 -8.61 -16.59 11.93
N ALA A 295 -9.91 -16.34 12.05
CA ALA A 295 -10.93 -17.38 11.94
C ALA A 295 -12.20 -16.85 11.27
N PRO A 296 -12.90 -17.68 10.50
CA PRO A 296 -14.21 -17.31 9.95
C PRO A 296 -15.22 -17.10 11.09
N GLY A 297 -16.15 -16.17 10.92
CA GLY A 297 -17.22 -15.92 11.88
C GLY A 297 -17.61 -14.46 12.01
N PRO A 298 -18.49 -14.12 12.95
CA PRO A 298 -19.10 -12.79 13.06
C PRO A 298 -18.08 -11.62 13.16
N ALA A 299 -16.91 -11.86 13.74
CA ALA A 299 -15.86 -10.84 13.83
C ALA A 299 -15.25 -10.51 12.45
N TRP A 300 -15.07 -11.53 11.61
CA TRP A 300 -14.62 -11.34 10.23
C TRP A 300 -15.72 -10.72 9.38
N ASP A 301 -16.96 -11.22 9.49
CA ASP A 301 -18.09 -10.70 8.71
C ASP A 301 -18.31 -9.21 8.98
N ALA A 302 -18.05 -8.76 10.22
CA ALA A 302 -18.14 -7.35 10.60
C ALA A 302 -17.04 -6.46 10.00
N VAL A 303 -15.93 -7.01 9.53
CA VAL A 303 -14.88 -6.23 8.84
C VAL A 303 -15.39 -5.63 7.54
N GLY A 304 -16.33 -6.30 6.86
CA GLY A 304 -16.92 -5.79 5.60
C GLY A 304 -15.88 -5.55 4.52
N ALA A 305 -14.86 -6.41 4.42
CA ALA A 305 -13.74 -6.22 3.49
C ALA A 305 -14.26 -6.13 2.03
N PRO A 306 -13.94 -5.05 1.30
CA PRO A 306 -14.36 -4.91 -0.09
C PRO A 306 -13.68 -5.98 -0.95
N ASN A 307 -14.45 -6.58 -1.86
CA ASN A 307 -13.97 -7.62 -2.76
C ASN A 307 -14.06 -7.19 -4.24
N PRO A 308 -13.29 -6.20 -4.67
CA PRO A 308 -13.35 -5.68 -6.05
C PRO A 308 -12.86 -6.68 -7.09
N TYR A 309 -12.22 -7.76 -6.69
CA TYR A 309 -11.67 -8.79 -7.57
C TYR A 309 -12.52 -10.06 -7.60
N HIS A 310 -13.67 -10.09 -6.90
CA HIS A 310 -14.53 -11.26 -6.79
C HIS A 310 -13.77 -12.53 -6.35
N LEU A 311 -12.86 -12.36 -5.39
CA LEU A 311 -12.15 -13.48 -4.79
C LEU A 311 -13.13 -14.37 -4.02
N ASP A 312 -12.80 -15.64 -3.87
CA ASP A 312 -13.44 -16.50 -2.90
C ASP A 312 -13.36 -15.85 -1.50
N PRO A 313 -14.46 -15.88 -0.70
CA PRO A 313 -14.49 -15.24 0.60
C PRO A 313 -13.36 -15.69 1.56
N GLU A 314 -12.99 -16.96 1.51
CA GLU A 314 -11.91 -17.49 2.33
C GLU A 314 -10.55 -17.00 1.86
N LEU A 315 -10.35 -16.91 0.55
CA LEU A 315 -9.17 -16.34 -0.06
C LEU A 315 -9.01 -14.86 0.30
N LEU A 316 -10.11 -14.09 0.24
CA LEU A 316 -10.11 -12.69 0.67
C LEU A 316 -9.73 -12.55 2.16
N ARG A 317 -10.28 -13.42 3.02
CA ARG A 317 -9.98 -13.45 4.44
C ARG A 317 -8.50 -13.72 4.69
N ARG A 318 -7.95 -14.76 4.07
CA ARG A 318 -6.53 -15.11 4.17
C ARG A 318 -5.62 -13.99 3.68
N ALA A 319 -5.89 -13.45 2.49
CA ALA A 319 -5.12 -12.33 1.94
C ALA A 319 -5.14 -11.11 2.89
N THR A 320 -6.27 -10.84 3.54
CA THR A 320 -6.38 -9.78 4.54
C THR A 320 -5.58 -10.10 5.80
N LEU A 321 -5.69 -11.32 6.30
CA LEU A 321 -4.94 -11.79 7.48
C LEU A 321 -3.43 -11.58 7.29
N PHE A 322 -2.89 -12.08 6.19
CA PHE A 322 -1.46 -11.99 5.93
C PHE A 322 -1.00 -10.56 5.67
N ASN A 323 -1.80 -9.77 4.96
CA ASN A 323 -1.47 -8.37 4.72
C ASN A 323 -1.51 -7.54 6.02
N ALA A 324 -2.49 -7.76 6.89
CA ALA A 324 -2.57 -7.10 8.19
C ALA A 324 -1.41 -7.50 9.11
N ALA A 325 -1.06 -8.79 9.16
CA ALA A 325 0.06 -9.29 9.94
C ALA A 325 1.39 -8.72 9.46
N ARG A 326 1.63 -8.67 8.16
CA ARG A 326 2.81 -8.05 7.56
C ARG A 326 2.93 -6.57 7.92
N THR A 327 1.83 -5.82 7.74
CA THR A 327 1.81 -4.39 8.07
C THR A 327 2.11 -4.18 9.55
N ARG A 328 1.56 -5.03 10.41
CA ARG A 328 1.81 -4.99 11.84
C ARG A 328 3.27 -5.27 12.18
N SER A 329 3.92 -6.31 11.61
CA SER A 329 5.33 -6.60 11.84
C SER A 329 6.22 -5.40 11.51
N VAL A 330 5.94 -4.67 10.40
CA VAL A 330 6.69 -3.45 10.08
C VAL A 330 6.43 -2.34 11.10
N VAL A 331 5.17 -2.12 11.47
CA VAL A 331 4.80 -1.11 12.48
C VAL A 331 5.49 -1.39 13.82
N GLU A 332 5.56 -2.65 14.23
CA GLU A 332 6.24 -3.09 15.47
C GLU A 332 7.78 -2.93 15.39
N ALA A 333 8.36 -3.11 14.22
CA ALA A 333 9.81 -3.01 14.03
C ALA A 333 10.35 -1.57 14.06
N LEU A 334 9.53 -0.58 13.66
CA LEU A 334 9.93 0.82 13.62
C LEU A 334 9.99 1.45 15.03
N PRO A 335 10.73 2.56 15.24
CA PRO A 335 10.89 3.20 16.56
C PRO A 335 9.57 3.54 17.24
N GLU A 336 9.52 3.51 18.59
CA GLU A 336 8.26 3.70 19.35
C GLU A 336 7.59 5.05 19.13
N GLY A 337 8.35 6.12 18.92
CA GLY A 337 7.85 7.47 18.65
C GLY A 337 7.33 7.69 17.24
N THR A 338 7.39 6.68 16.37
CA THR A 338 7.00 6.81 14.95
C THR A 338 5.52 7.15 14.81
N ASN A 339 5.24 8.15 13.99
CA ASN A 339 3.91 8.45 13.50
C ASN A 339 3.71 7.88 12.11
N PHE A 340 2.51 7.41 11.82
CA PHE A 340 2.12 6.86 10.52
C PHE A 340 1.02 7.68 9.89
N TYR A 341 1.03 7.72 8.56
CA TYR A 341 -0.11 8.14 7.75
C TYR A 341 -0.31 7.09 6.65
N PHE A 342 -1.43 6.41 6.71
CA PHE A 342 -1.77 5.36 5.75
C PHE A 342 -2.69 5.93 4.67
N ALA A 343 -2.23 5.94 3.42
CA ALA A 343 -3.06 6.37 2.31
C ALA A 343 -2.61 5.70 0.99
N ARG A 344 -3.58 5.33 0.17
CA ARG A 344 -3.33 4.89 -1.21
C ARG A 344 -3.27 6.06 -2.17
N GLN A 345 -3.99 7.12 -1.83
CA GLN A 345 -4.07 8.35 -2.61
C GLN A 345 -4.26 9.54 -1.69
N VAL A 346 -3.86 10.70 -2.16
CA VAL A 346 -4.11 12.00 -1.53
C VAL A 346 -4.81 12.87 -2.56
N GLY A 347 -6.06 13.26 -2.29
CA GLY A 347 -6.93 13.80 -3.32
C GLY A 347 -7.16 12.76 -4.42
N ASP A 348 -6.89 13.14 -5.66
CA ASP A 348 -6.95 12.28 -6.84
C ASP A 348 -5.60 11.63 -7.22
N VAL A 349 -4.53 11.90 -6.45
CA VAL A 349 -3.17 11.44 -6.75
C VAL A 349 -2.89 10.09 -6.09
N SER A 350 -2.56 9.06 -6.89
CA SER A 350 -2.05 7.78 -6.39
C SER A 350 -0.66 7.96 -5.79
N CYS A 351 -0.47 7.50 -4.53
CA CYS A 351 0.76 7.64 -3.79
C CYS A 351 1.52 6.32 -3.80
N ASP A 352 2.30 6.08 -4.85
CA ASP A 352 3.09 4.88 -5.02
C ASP A 352 4.39 5.19 -5.81
N TRP A 353 5.18 4.17 -6.11
CA TRP A 353 6.43 4.31 -6.86
C TRP A 353 6.20 4.90 -8.28
N SER A 354 5.02 4.73 -8.88
CA SER A 354 4.75 5.25 -10.22
C SER A 354 4.66 6.79 -10.21
N LEU A 355 4.12 7.38 -9.15
CA LEU A 355 4.22 8.81 -8.90
C LEU A 355 5.68 9.24 -8.76
N GLY A 356 6.48 8.49 -8.00
CA GLY A 356 7.90 8.78 -7.83
C GLY A 356 8.66 8.81 -9.16
N LEU A 357 8.40 7.86 -10.04
CA LEU A 357 8.98 7.82 -11.39
C LEU A 357 8.54 9.02 -12.23
N PHE A 358 7.26 9.37 -12.20
CA PHE A 358 6.77 10.57 -12.88
C PHE A 358 7.45 11.85 -12.37
N LEU A 359 7.65 11.98 -11.05
CA LEU A 359 8.34 13.12 -10.45
C LEU A 359 9.84 13.18 -10.83
N GLU A 360 10.49 12.04 -11.05
CA GLU A 360 11.87 12.00 -11.60
C GLU A 360 11.90 12.48 -13.05
N ASP A 361 11.00 12.00 -13.88
CA ASP A 361 10.89 12.42 -15.27
C ASP A 361 10.60 13.95 -15.38
N ALA A 362 9.75 14.48 -14.50
CA ALA A 362 9.44 15.92 -14.43
C ALA A 362 10.66 16.75 -14.00
N ALA A 363 11.43 16.27 -13.01
CA ALA A 363 12.65 16.95 -12.57
C ALA A 363 13.71 16.98 -13.67
N ALA A 364 13.88 15.87 -14.42
CA ALA A 364 14.77 15.82 -15.57
C ALA A 364 14.35 16.84 -16.66
N ALA A 365 13.05 16.90 -16.98
CA ALA A 365 12.52 17.86 -17.94
C ALA A 365 12.69 19.32 -17.50
N ALA A 366 12.58 19.63 -16.20
CA ALA A 366 12.83 20.96 -15.68
C ALA A 366 14.32 21.34 -15.79
N ALA A 367 15.23 20.41 -15.51
CA ALA A 367 16.66 20.61 -15.66
C ALA A 367 17.07 20.91 -17.13
N ASP A 368 16.50 20.15 -18.08
CA ASP A 368 16.75 20.36 -19.53
C ASP A 368 16.29 21.73 -20.02
N ARG A 369 15.24 22.32 -19.41
CA ARG A 369 14.75 23.68 -19.75
C ARG A 369 15.65 24.79 -19.17
N SER A 370 16.40 24.48 -18.12
CA SER A 370 17.25 25.44 -17.40
C SER A 370 18.67 25.50 -17.96
N SER A 371 19.06 24.55 -18.79
CA SER A 371 20.35 24.44 -19.50
C SER A 371 20.28 25.12 -20.88
#